data_0302f84fdf62d32e876ba1cfeeed0a75
#
_entry.id   0302f84fdf62d32e876ba1cfeeed0a75
#
_cell.length_a   1.000
_cell.length_b   1.000
_cell.length_c   1.000
_cell.angle_alpha   90.00
_cell.angle_beta   90.00
_cell.angle_gamma   90.00
#
_symmetry.space_group_name_H-M   'P 1'
#
loop_
_entity.id
_entity.type
_entity.pdbx_description
1 polymer ?
#
loop_
_entity_poly.entity_id
_entity_poly.type
_entity_poly.pdbx_seq_one_letter_code
_entity_poly.pdbx_strand_id
1 'polypeptide(L)'
;MINPSKLIEGAMAVYGEENFNKLYGEIIPIDSSRVIEADDNFILDFKGRKLKFIDTPGHARHHFCVWDKQTESMFTGDTFGISYRDLDKENEVYIFPSTSPVQFDPKALIKSIYKIMEYKPQRVCLTHFAAIKPTQKVIDQLIDGIHFVSNLAKKYATENDAELIIQDEMMSYLLKGIEKIGNDELEFCRDRLKLDVEINTQGLIYWQQKISSD
;
A
#
# COMPACT_ATOMS: atom_id res chain seq x y z
N MET A 1 -18.77 -2.51 -2.01
CA MET A 1 -19.38 -2.50 -0.65
C MET A 1 -20.91 -2.75 -0.64
N ILE A 2 -21.65 -2.42 -1.71
CA ILE A 2 -23.08 -2.81 -1.84
C ILE A 2 -23.21 -4.34 -1.84
N ASN A 3 -22.36 -5.02 -2.62
CA ASN A 3 -22.20 -6.48 -2.56
C ASN A 3 -20.72 -6.79 -2.25
N PRO A 4 -20.37 -7.12 -1.01
CA PRO A 4 -19.00 -7.38 -0.60
C PRO A 4 -18.50 -8.80 -0.89
N SER A 5 -19.31 -9.70 -1.52
CA SER A 5 -18.97 -11.13 -1.66
C SER A 5 -17.59 -11.37 -2.29
N LYS A 6 -17.29 -10.70 -3.41
CA LYS A 6 -15.98 -10.83 -4.07
C LYS A 6 -14.80 -10.31 -3.22
N LEU A 7 -15.04 -9.28 -2.42
CA LEU A 7 -14.03 -8.76 -1.49
C LEU A 7 -13.77 -9.77 -0.37
N ILE A 8 -14.83 -10.34 0.18
CA ILE A 8 -14.76 -11.38 1.22
C ILE A 8 -14.02 -12.62 0.68
N GLU A 9 -14.41 -13.13 -0.49
CA GLU A 9 -13.74 -14.27 -1.14
C GLU A 9 -12.25 -13.99 -1.37
N GLY A 10 -11.90 -12.80 -1.88
CA GLY A 10 -10.51 -12.41 -2.11
C GLY A 10 -9.71 -12.30 -0.81
N ALA A 11 -10.29 -11.73 0.23
CA ALA A 11 -9.63 -11.62 1.53
C ALA A 11 -9.48 -12.99 2.22
N MET A 12 -10.49 -13.86 2.15
CA MET A 12 -10.40 -15.23 2.65
C MET A 12 -9.34 -16.05 1.93
N ALA A 13 -9.15 -15.83 0.63
CA ALA A 13 -8.09 -16.50 -0.14
C ALA A 13 -6.68 -16.11 0.33
N VAL A 14 -6.50 -14.89 0.84
CA VAL A 14 -5.21 -14.39 1.35
C VAL A 14 -4.99 -14.77 2.83
N TYR A 15 -5.98 -14.49 3.68
CA TYR A 15 -5.83 -14.64 5.14
C TYR A 15 -6.25 -16.01 5.67
N GLY A 16 -6.96 -16.80 4.89
CA GLY A 16 -7.69 -17.97 5.36
C GLY A 16 -8.99 -17.59 6.10
N GLU A 17 -9.97 -18.50 6.13
CA GLU A 17 -11.30 -18.25 6.69
C GLU A 17 -11.26 -17.93 8.19
N GLU A 18 -10.45 -18.68 8.96
CA GLU A 18 -10.32 -18.49 10.42
C GLU A 18 -9.77 -17.10 10.77
N ASN A 19 -8.66 -16.71 10.14
CA ASN A 19 -8.04 -15.41 10.37
C ASN A 19 -8.93 -14.28 9.85
N PHE A 20 -9.59 -14.45 8.70
CA PHE A 20 -10.54 -13.48 8.19
C PHE A 20 -11.65 -13.20 9.20
N ASN A 21 -12.30 -14.26 9.72
CA ASN A 21 -13.38 -14.12 10.71
C ASN A 21 -12.90 -13.48 12.02
N LYS A 22 -11.68 -13.77 12.44
CA LYS A 22 -11.07 -13.18 13.65
C LYS A 22 -10.74 -11.69 13.48
N LEU A 23 -10.27 -11.29 12.30
CA LEU A 23 -9.82 -9.92 12.02
C LEU A 23 -10.95 -8.98 11.62
N TYR A 24 -11.91 -9.46 10.82
CA TYR A 24 -12.92 -8.62 10.19
C TYR A 24 -14.34 -8.92 10.69
N GLY A 25 -14.61 -10.12 11.21
CA GLY A 25 -15.94 -10.54 11.61
C GLY A 25 -16.93 -10.53 10.46
N GLU A 26 -18.17 -10.12 10.72
CA GLU A 26 -19.22 -10.01 9.71
C GLU A 26 -19.10 -8.68 8.94
N ILE A 27 -18.96 -8.75 7.62
CA ILE A 27 -18.97 -7.56 6.75
C ILE A 27 -20.39 -7.28 6.30
N ILE A 28 -21.00 -6.22 6.84
CA ILE A 28 -22.36 -5.80 6.54
C ILE A 28 -22.38 -5.02 5.21
N PRO A 29 -23.22 -5.41 4.23
CA PRO A 29 -23.39 -4.66 2.98
C PRO A 29 -23.90 -3.22 3.25
N ILE A 30 -23.47 -2.29 2.40
CA ILE A 30 -23.92 -0.89 2.48
C ILE A 30 -25.10 -0.72 1.53
N ASP A 31 -26.20 -0.11 2.01
CA ASP A 31 -27.34 0.24 1.16
C ASP A 31 -26.92 1.12 -0.01
N SER A 32 -27.39 0.78 -1.22
CA SER A 32 -27.00 1.48 -2.45
C SER A 32 -27.33 2.98 -2.44
N SER A 33 -28.38 3.39 -1.73
CA SER A 33 -28.75 4.80 -1.59
C SER A 33 -27.70 5.64 -0.82
N ARG A 34 -26.79 4.97 -0.10
CA ARG A 34 -25.70 5.60 0.66
C ARG A 34 -24.36 5.58 -0.07
N VAL A 35 -24.32 5.07 -1.30
CA VAL A 35 -23.11 4.93 -2.09
C VAL A 35 -23.11 5.96 -3.21
N ILE A 36 -22.00 6.68 -3.35
CA ILE A 36 -21.73 7.57 -4.47
C ILE A 36 -20.61 6.92 -5.28
N GLU A 37 -20.88 6.61 -6.53
CA GLU A 37 -19.86 6.17 -7.47
C GLU A 37 -19.06 7.38 -7.93
N ALA A 38 -17.73 7.33 -7.77
CA ALA A 38 -16.84 8.44 -8.10
C ALA A 38 -15.92 8.03 -9.25
N ASP A 39 -16.15 8.59 -10.43
CA ASP A 39 -15.22 8.48 -11.56
C ASP A 39 -13.94 9.29 -11.32
N ASP A 40 -12.91 9.05 -12.15
CA ASP A 40 -11.68 9.87 -12.09
C ASP A 40 -12.02 11.36 -12.23
N ASN A 41 -11.46 12.18 -11.36
CA ASN A 41 -11.70 13.61 -11.24
C ASN A 41 -13.09 14.01 -10.69
N PHE A 42 -13.87 13.09 -10.13
CA PHE A 42 -15.11 13.43 -9.43
C PHE A 42 -14.83 14.41 -8.28
N ILE A 43 -15.70 15.41 -8.12
CA ILE A 43 -15.60 16.41 -7.06
C ILE A 43 -16.80 16.28 -6.14
N LEU A 44 -16.55 15.94 -4.88
CA LEU A 44 -17.54 15.98 -3.82
C LEU A 44 -17.48 17.35 -3.11
N ASP A 45 -18.62 18.05 -3.05
CA ASP A 45 -18.76 19.22 -2.16
C ASP A 45 -19.16 18.74 -0.76
N PHE A 46 -18.19 18.75 0.15
CA PHE A 46 -18.41 18.40 1.53
C PHE A 46 -18.60 19.67 2.38
N LYS A 47 -19.82 20.20 2.39
CA LYS A 47 -20.19 21.43 3.14
C LYS A 47 -19.27 22.62 2.80
N GLY A 48 -19.06 22.87 1.50
CA GLY A 48 -18.22 23.95 0.99
C GLY A 48 -16.75 23.58 0.82
N ARG A 49 -16.32 22.42 1.30
CA ARG A 49 -14.98 21.88 1.09
C ARG A 49 -14.99 20.91 -0.10
N LYS A 50 -14.30 21.28 -1.16
CA LYS A 50 -14.25 20.46 -2.38
C LYS A 50 -13.15 19.41 -2.28
N LEU A 51 -13.56 18.15 -2.27
CA LEU A 51 -12.69 16.98 -2.29
C LEU A 51 -12.69 16.37 -3.69
N LYS A 52 -11.52 16.27 -4.32
CA LYS A 52 -11.39 15.69 -5.66
C LYS A 52 -10.89 14.25 -5.56
N PHE A 53 -11.63 13.35 -6.16
CA PHE A 53 -11.28 11.92 -6.25
C PHE A 53 -10.45 11.69 -7.51
N ILE A 54 -9.39 10.92 -7.38
CA ILE A 54 -8.40 10.69 -8.41
C ILE A 54 -8.17 9.19 -8.51
N ASP A 55 -8.45 8.60 -9.67
CA ASP A 55 -8.15 7.19 -9.91
C ASP A 55 -6.64 6.94 -9.87
N THR A 56 -6.22 6.03 -9.00
CA THR A 56 -4.82 5.70 -8.73
C THR A 56 -4.62 4.20 -8.59
N PRO A 57 -4.78 3.45 -9.71
CA PRO A 57 -4.58 2.01 -9.71
C PRO A 57 -3.12 1.64 -9.42
N GLY A 58 -2.93 0.40 -8.98
CA GLY A 58 -1.59 -0.18 -8.80
C GLY A 58 -1.44 -0.96 -7.51
N HIS A 59 -1.83 -0.41 -6.36
CA HIS A 59 -2.05 -1.20 -5.16
C HIS A 59 -3.25 -2.15 -5.38
N ALA A 60 -4.37 -1.60 -5.83
CA ALA A 60 -5.52 -2.34 -6.34
C ALA A 60 -6.12 -1.59 -7.55
N ARG A 61 -6.91 -2.29 -8.39
CA ARG A 61 -7.51 -1.67 -9.59
C ARG A 61 -8.54 -0.59 -9.27
N HIS A 62 -9.23 -0.72 -8.14
CA HIS A 62 -10.28 0.19 -7.69
C HIS A 62 -9.78 1.28 -6.74
N HIS A 63 -8.45 1.38 -6.58
CA HIS A 63 -7.88 2.32 -5.63
C HIS A 63 -7.96 3.76 -6.15
N PHE A 64 -8.28 4.68 -5.27
CA PHE A 64 -8.32 6.11 -5.55
C PHE A 64 -7.67 6.92 -4.42
N CYS A 65 -7.22 8.11 -4.76
CA CYS A 65 -6.75 9.11 -3.81
C CYS A 65 -7.72 10.27 -3.75
N VAL A 66 -7.70 11.01 -2.65
CA VAL A 66 -8.55 12.20 -2.47
C VAL A 66 -7.67 13.43 -2.28
N TRP A 67 -7.80 14.38 -3.20
CA TRP A 67 -7.12 15.68 -3.12
C TRP A 67 -8.00 16.70 -2.41
N ASP A 68 -7.48 17.26 -1.35
CA ASP A 68 -8.05 18.40 -0.65
C ASP A 68 -7.21 19.64 -0.90
N LYS A 69 -7.68 20.47 -1.83
CA LYS A 69 -6.99 21.70 -2.21
C LYS A 69 -6.89 22.70 -1.05
N GLN A 70 -7.86 22.73 -0.16
CA GLN A 70 -7.88 23.72 0.93
C GLN A 70 -6.72 23.53 1.91
N THR A 71 -6.33 22.29 2.15
CA THR A 71 -5.24 21.95 3.06
C THR A 71 -3.98 21.48 2.33
N GLU A 72 -3.99 21.50 0.98
CA GLU A 72 -2.93 20.97 0.11
C GLU A 72 -2.50 19.55 0.54
N SER A 73 -3.50 18.73 0.91
CA SER A 73 -3.30 17.38 1.40
C SER A 73 -3.83 16.36 0.42
N MET A 74 -3.05 15.29 0.19
CA MET A 74 -3.47 14.14 -0.59
C MET A 74 -3.70 12.96 0.36
N PHE A 75 -4.93 12.47 0.43
CA PHE A 75 -5.26 11.23 1.13
C PHE A 75 -5.03 10.08 0.15
N THR A 76 -4.00 9.29 0.41
CA THR A 76 -3.45 8.38 -0.60
C THR A 76 -3.88 6.93 -0.43
N GLY A 77 -4.62 6.60 0.63
CA GLY A 77 -4.84 5.19 0.92
C GLY A 77 -3.50 4.46 0.93
N ASP A 78 -3.45 3.28 0.31
CA ASP A 78 -2.25 2.44 0.24
C ASP A 78 -1.39 2.71 -1.00
N THR A 79 -1.83 3.60 -1.91
CA THR A 79 -1.07 3.96 -3.12
C THR A 79 0.31 4.56 -2.79
N PHE A 80 0.42 5.31 -1.70
CA PHE A 80 1.69 5.93 -1.31
C PHE A 80 2.44 5.13 -0.23
N GLY A 81 2.17 3.82 -0.12
CA GLY A 81 2.89 2.91 0.75
C GLY A 81 2.55 3.02 2.24
N ILE A 82 3.44 2.45 3.05
CA ILE A 82 3.33 2.34 4.50
C ILE A 82 4.51 3.07 5.14
N SER A 83 4.25 3.83 6.20
CA SER A 83 5.29 4.54 6.94
C SER A 83 4.92 4.65 8.41
N TYR A 84 5.64 3.97 9.26
CA TYR A 84 5.47 3.99 10.71
C TYR A 84 6.41 5.00 11.36
N ARG A 85 5.87 5.85 12.24
CA ARG A 85 6.65 6.89 12.91
C ARG A 85 7.72 6.34 13.85
N ASP A 86 7.52 5.15 14.37
CA ASP A 86 8.48 4.42 15.21
C ASP A 86 9.68 3.85 14.43
N LEU A 87 9.62 3.81 13.11
CA LEU A 87 10.76 3.46 12.25
C LEU A 87 11.58 4.68 11.79
N ASP A 88 11.02 5.88 11.93
CA ASP A 88 11.70 7.12 11.55
C ASP A 88 12.85 7.44 12.50
N LYS A 89 13.79 8.27 12.04
CA LYS A 89 14.85 8.78 12.88
C LYS A 89 15.02 10.28 12.64
N GLU A 90 14.96 11.07 13.71
CA GLU A 90 15.03 12.54 13.64
C GLU A 90 14.03 13.14 12.64
N ASN A 91 14.54 13.69 11.53
CA ASN A 91 13.73 14.25 10.44
C ASN A 91 13.65 13.33 9.20
N GLU A 92 14.18 12.11 9.30
CA GLU A 92 14.19 11.13 8.23
C GLU A 92 13.00 10.18 8.35
N VAL A 93 12.20 10.15 7.29
CA VAL A 93 11.02 9.29 7.18
C VAL A 93 11.41 7.99 6.49
N TYR A 94 10.97 6.85 7.03
CA TYR A 94 11.07 5.57 6.35
C TYR A 94 9.74 5.18 5.73
N ILE A 95 9.74 4.77 4.45
CA ILE A 95 8.55 4.37 3.71
C ILE A 95 8.85 3.12 2.86
N PHE A 96 7.85 2.26 2.71
CA PHE A 96 7.94 1.06 1.90
C PHE A 96 6.60 0.74 1.22
N PRO A 97 6.60 -0.01 0.10
CA PRO A 97 5.36 -0.30 -0.63
C PRO A 97 4.47 -1.31 0.10
N SER A 98 3.15 -1.19 -0.11
CA SER A 98 2.16 -2.22 0.24
C SER A 98 1.84 -3.06 -1.00
N THR A 99 2.06 -4.37 -0.91
CA THR A 99 1.88 -5.33 -2.02
C THR A 99 0.88 -6.44 -1.70
N SER A 100 0.16 -6.30 -0.60
CA SER A 100 -0.77 -7.31 -0.09
C SER A 100 -1.99 -7.64 -0.99
N PRO A 101 -2.51 -6.75 -1.86
CA PRO A 101 -3.68 -7.06 -2.66
C PRO A 101 -3.39 -8.01 -3.82
N VAL A 102 -4.39 -8.83 -4.14
CA VAL A 102 -4.37 -9.73 -5.31
C VAL A 102 -4.35 -9.02 -6.67
N GLN A 103 -4.44 -7.70 -6.69
CA GLN A 103 -4.49 -6.87 -7.91
C GLN A 103 -3.29 -5.93 -8.04
N PHE A 104 -2.20 -6.24 -7.35
CA PHE A 104 -0.98 -5.46 -7.40
C PHE A 104 -0.46 -5.31 -8.85
N ASP A 105 -0.16 -4.07 -9.23
CA ASP A 105 0.48 -3.73 -10.51
C ASP A 105 1.55 -2.65 -10.27
N PRO A 106 2.84 -3.04 -10.23
CA PRO A 106 3.92 -2.12 -9.90
C PRO A 106 4.07 -0.97 -10.92
N LYS A 107 3.78 -1.21 -12.20
CA LYS A 107 3.88 -0.15 -13.22
C LYS A 107 2.77 0.89 -13.07
N ALA A 108 1.55 0.43 -12.81
CA ALA A 108 0.42 1.31 -12.54
C ALA A 108 0.64 2.09 -11.23
N LEU A 109 1.17 1.43 -10.19
CA LEU A 109 1.45 2.07 -8.90
C LEU A 109 2.45 3.23 -9.03
N ILE A 110 3.57 3.01 -9.74
CA ILE A 110 4.57 4.06 -9.99
C ILE A 110 3.94 5.24 -10.76
N LYS A 111 3.12 4.97 -11.79
CA LYS A 111 2.40 6.03 -12.50
C LYS A 111 1.45 6.80 -11.59
N SER A 112 0.75 6.11 -10.71
CA SER A 112 -0.16 6.72 -9.74
C SER A 112 0.58 7.61 -8.74
N ILE A 113 1.77 7.20 -8.27
CA ILE A 113 2.63 8.02 -7.41
C ILE A 113 3.01 9.33 -8.15
N TYR A 114 3.46 9.26 -9.39
CA TYR A 114 3.76 10.47 -10.16
C TYR A 114 2.52 11.34 -10.39
N LYS A 115 1.36 10.75 -10.71
CA LYS A 115 0.08 11.48 -10.85
C LYS A 115 -0.29 12.25 -9.57
N ILE A 116 -0.09 11.65 -8.39
CA ILE A 116 -0.26 12.30 -7.10
C ILE A 116 0.68 13.52 -6.98
N MET A 117 1.93 13.38 -7.38
CA MET A 117 2.93 14.44 -7.25
C MET A 117 2.70 15.63 -8.20
N GLU A 118 1.95 15.47 -9.29
CA GLU A 118 1.52 16.59 -10.16
C GLU A 118 0.68 17.61 -9.39
N TYR A 119 -0.04 17.21 -8.35
CA TYR A 119 -0.82 18.09 -7.46
C TYR A 119 0.05 18.88 -6.48
N LYS A 120 1.34 18.56 -6.35
CA LYS A 120 2.31 19.22 -5.45
C LYS A 120 1.82 19.27 -3.99
N PRO A 121 1.36 18.14 -3.42
CA PRO A 121 0.82 18.14 -2.07
C PRO A 121 1.89 18.55 -1.05
N GLN A 122 1.48 19.39 -0.06
CA GLN A 122 2.34 19.74 1.06
C GLN A 122 2.49 18.54 2.01
N ARG A 123 1.49 17.66 2.03
CA ARG A 123 1.51 16.40 2.79
C ARG A 123 0.72 15.33 2.09
N VAL A 124 1.15 14.09 2.26
CA VAL A 124 0.37 12.88 1.94
C VAL A 124 -0.09 12.23 3.23
N CYS A 125 -1.38 11.88 3.28
CA CYS A 125 -2.01 11.22 4.42
C CYS A 125 -2.19 9.75 4.06
N LEU A 126 -1.41 8.88 4.69
CA LEU A 126 -1.39 7.45 4.45
C LEU A 126 -2.51 6.74 5.22
N THR A 127 -2.95 5.57 4.76
CA THR A 127 -3.87 4.70 5.52
C THR A 127 -3.20 4.22 6.81
N HIS A 128 -1.93 3.84 6.73
CA HIS A 128 -1.17 3.29 7.84
C HIS A 128 -0.37 4.39 8.56
N PHE A 129 -1.09 5.13 9.41
CA PHE A 129 -0.69 5.95 10.55
C PHE A 129 0.06 7.24 10.32
N ALA A 130 0.16 7.81 9.12
CA ALA A 130 0.93 9.02 9.05
C ALA A 130 0.45 10.04 8.04
N ALA A 131 0.73 11.30 8.36
CA ALA A 131 0.85 12.36 7.38
C ALA A 131 2.33 12.71 7.25
N ILE A 132 2.88 12.56 6.05
CA ILE A 132 4.29 12.82 5.76
C ILE A 132 4.44 13.89 4.68
N LYS A 133 5.60 14.54 4.66
CA LYS A 133 5.99 15.43 3.56
C LYS A 133 6.55 14.57 2.41
N PRO A 134 5.98 14.62 1.20
CA PRO A 134 6.46 13.81 0.07
C PRO A 134 7.69 14.46 -0.56
N THR A 135 8.84 14.37 0.11
CA THR A 135 10.12 14.83 -0.44
C THR A 135 10.59 13.93 -1.57
N GLN A 136 11.48 14.41 -2.43
CA GLN A 136 12.05 13.58 -3.49
C GLN A 136 12.68 12.30 -2.93
N LYS A 137 13.39 12.40 -1.80
CA LYS A 137 14.00 11.24 -1.11
C LYS A 137 12.96 10.18 -0.72
N VAL A 138 11.80 10.60 -0.20
CA VAL A 138 10.69 9.70 0.17
C VAL A 138 10.11 9.02 -1.07
N ILE A 139 9.92 9.79 -2.15
CA ILE A 139 9.40 9.28 -3.42
C ILE A 139 10.35 8.25 -4.03
N ASP A 140 11.65 8.58 -4.10
CA ASP A 140 12.67 7.69 -4.65
C ASP A 140 12.75 6.39 -3.84
N GLN A 141 12.73 6.48 -2.51
CA GLN A 141 12.73 5.32 -1.62
C GLN A 141 11.51 4.41 -1.87
N LEU A 142 10.31 4.98 -2.03
CA LEU A 142 9.11 4.21 -2.31
C LEU A 142 9.18 3.52 -3.68
N ILE A 143 9.64 4.23 -4.71
CA ILE A 143 9.78 3.69 -6.07
C ILE A 143 10.85 2.60 -6.11
N ASP A 144 12.01 2.80 -5.47
CA ASP A 144 13.06 1.79 -5.35
C ASP A 144 12.54 0.54 -4.62
N GLY A 145 11.75 0.73 -3.57
CA GLY A 145 11.06 -0.35 -2.87
C GLY A 145 10.12 -1.15 -3.78
N ILE A 146 9.30 -0.48 -4.61
CA ILE A 146 8.41 -1.13 -5.58
C ILE A 146 9.21 -1.95 -6.59
N HIS A 147 10.30 -1.40 -7.12
CA HIS A 147 11.18 -2.13 -8.04
C HIS A 147 11.83 -3.33 -7.37
N PHE A 148 12.33 -3.16 -6.15
CA PHE A 148 12.95 -4.25 -5.39
C PHE A 148 11.99 -5.42 -5.19
N VAL A 149 10.81 -5.18 -4.60
CA VAL A 149 9.85 -6.26 -4.29
C VAL A 149 9.30 -6.93 -5.56
N SER A 150 9.11 -6.15 -6.65
CA SER A 150 8.67 -6.69 -7.94
C SER A 150 9.71 -7.61 -8.57
N ASN A 151 11.00 -7.25 -8.47
CA ASN A 151 12.09 -8.08 -8.98
C ASN A 151 12.30 -9.32 -8.11
N LEU A 152 12.14 -9.18 -6.80
CA LEU A 152 12.21 -10.29 -5.85
C LEU A 152 11.15 -11.35 -6.17
N ALA A 153 9.90 -10.94 -6.36
CA ALA A 153 8.81 -11.84 -6.74
C ALA A 153 9.07 -12.55 -8.07
N LYS A 154 9.50 -11.82 -9.12
CA LYS A 154 9.83 -12.41 -10.42
C LYS A 154 10.93 -13.46 -10.33
N LYS A 155 11.86 -13.29 -9.40
CA LYS A 155 13.02 -14.18 -9.25
C LYS A 155 12.67 -15.45 -8.48
N TYR A 156 11.82 -15.34 -7.44
CA TYR A 156 11.70 -16.41 -6.46
C TYR A 156 10.28 -16.97 -6.27
N ALA A 157 9.21 -16.31 -6.77
CA ALA A 157 7.84 -16.71 -6.45
C ALA A 157 7.44 -18.12 -6.93
N THR A 158 8.22 -18.76 -7.80
CA THR A 158 8.00 -20.13 -8.29
C THR A 158 8.93 -21.17 -7.63
N GLU A 159 9.82 -20.75 -6.74
CA GLU A 159 10.70 -21.66 -6.03
C GLU A 159 9.96 -22.41 -4.91
N ASN A 160 10.45 -23.59 -4.52
CA ASN A 160 9.82 -24.40 -3.47
C ASN A 160 9.74 -23.66 -2.12
N ASP A 161 10.76 -22.87 -1.78
CA ASP A 161 10.85 -22.12 -0.53
C ASP A 161 10.63 -20.61 -0.75
N ALA A 162 9.84 -20.24 -1.78
CA ALA A 162 9.59 -18.87 -2.21
C ALA A 162 9.22 -17.95 -1.05
N GLU A 163 8.32 -18.40 -0.18
CA GLU A 163 7.82 -17.57 0.93
C GLU A 163 8.96 -17.20 1.89
N LEU A 164 9.75 -18.15 2.31
CA LEU A 164 10.87 -17.93 3.23
C LEU A 164 11.95 -17.03 2.60
N ILE A 165 12.30 -17.32 1.35
CA ILE A 165 13.33 -16.53 0.63
C ILE A 165 12.88 -15.08 0.45
N ILE A 166 11.62 -14.86 0.04
CA ILE A 166 11.09 -13.50 -0.18
C ILE A 166 10.98 -12.74 1.14
N GLN A 167 10.53 -13.39 2.23
CA GLN A 167 10.46 -12.77 3.55
C GLN A 167 11.85 -12.34 4.05
N ASP A 168 12.85 -13.21 3.96
CA ASP A 168 14.21 -12.92 4.42
C ASP A 168 14.86 -11.78 3.63
N GLU A 169 14.76 -11.82 2.31
CA GLU A 169 15.33 -10.78 1.44
C GLU A 169 14.60 -9.44 1.63
N MET A 170 13.25 -9.45 1.74
CA MET A 170 12.46 -8.26 2.01
C MET A 170 12.81 -7.66 3.37
N MET A 171 12.84 -8.47 4.42
CA MET A 171 13.23 -8.01 5.75
C MET A 171 14.63 -7.41 5.75
N SER A 172 15.59 -8.08 5.10
CA SER A 172 16.96 -7.57 4.98
C SER A 172 17.00 -6.21 4.25
N TYR A 173 16.24 -6.05 3.17
CA TYR A 173 16.15 -4.80 2.43
C TYR A 173 15.56 -3.66 3.29
N LEU A 174 14.47 -3.92 3.99
CA LEU A 174 13.80 -2.93 4.83
C LEU A 174 14.71 -2.49 5.98
N LEU A 175 15.35 -3.42 6.69
CA LEU A 175 16.26 -3.11 7.79
C LEU A 175 17.49 -2.31 7.34
N LYS A 176 18.09 -2.65 6.18
CA LYS A 176 19.18 -1.84 5.60
C LYS A 176 18.75 -0.42 5.27
N GLY A 177 17.50 -0.25 4.79
CA GLY A 177 16.94 1.07 4.52
C GLY A 177 16.74 1.89 5.81
N ILE A 178 16.27 1.26 6.87
CA ILE A 178 16.07 1.85 8.19
C ILE A 178 17.41 2.24 8.83
N GLU A 179 18.40 1.35 8.78
CA GLU A 179 19.76 1.63 9.27
C GLU A 179 20.37 2.84 8.53
N LYS A 180 20.15 2.93 7.21
CA LYS A 180 20.67 4.02 6.37
C LYS A 180 20.10 5.40 6.74
N ILE A 181 18.92 5.47 7.33
CA ILE A 181 18.35 6.72 7.86
C ILE A 181 18.80 7.01 9.32
N GLY A 182 19.65 6.16 9.88
CA GLY A 182 20.24 6.35 11.22
C GLY A 182 19.46 5.71 12.35
N ASN A 183 18.47 4.85 12.06
CA ASN A 183 17.79 4.07 13.09
C ASN A 183 18.54 2.76 13.32
N ASP A 184 19.13 2.60 14.50
CA ASP A 184 19.94 1.46 14.93
C ASP A 184 19.18 0.44 15.80
N GLU A 185 17.90 0.68 16.08
CA GLU A 185 17.04 -0.22 16.84
C GLU A 185 16.50 -1.38 15.95
N LEU A 186 17.39 -2.08 15.25
CA LEU A 186 17.03 -3.02 14.18
C LEU A 186 16.23 -4.25 14.67
N GLU A 187 16.41 -4.69 15.90
CA GLU A 187 15.62 -5.78 16.48
C GLU A 187 14.18 -5.37 16.69
N PHE A 188 13.95 -4.19 17.28
CA PHE A 188 12.61 -3.60 17.37
C PHE A 188 11.98 -3.41 16.00
N CYS A 189 12.72 -2.85 15.02
CA CYS A 189 12.22 -2.64 13.67
C CYS A 189 11.85 -3.96 12.98
N ARG A 190 12.62 -5.03 13.20
CA ARG A 190 12.32 -6.38 12.67
C ARG A 190 11.00 -6.90 13.21
N ASP A 191 10.78 -6.83 14.52
CA ASP A 191 9.54 -7.28 15.15
C ASP A 191 8.35 -6.47 14.66
N ARG A 192 8.53 -5.14 14.51
CA ARG A 192 7.52 -4.22 14.02
C ARG A 192 7.06 -4.52 12.59
N LEU A 193 7.99 -4.95 11.73
CA LEU A 193 7.76 -5.20 10.31
C LEU A 193 7.33 -6.63 9.97
N LYS A 194 7.38 -7.55 10.93
CA LYS A 194 7.17 -8.98 10.70
C LYS A 194 5.87 -9.27 9.96
N LEU A 195 4.75 -8.71 10.45
CA LEU A 195 3.44 -8.90 9.84
C LEU A 195 3.36 -8.29 8.43
N ASP A 196 3.95 -7.10 8.24
CA ASP A 196 3.95 -6.44 6.92
C ASP A 196 4.74 -7.27 5.90
N VAL A 197 5.88 -7.82 6.29
CA VAL A 197 6.68 -8.70 5.44
C VAL A 197 5.92 -9.97 5.07
N GLU A 198 5.26 -10.61 6.03
CA GLU A 198 4.43 -11.80 5.78
C GLU A 198 3.32 -11.50 4.75
N ILE A 199 2.51 -10.47 5.00
CA ILE A 199 1.37 -10.11 4.14
C ILE A 199 1.84 -9.65 2.75
N ASN A 200 2.88 -8.83 2.68
CA ASN A 200 3.43 -8.37 1.40
C ASN A 200 4.01 -9.53 0.59
N THR A 201 4.66 -10.50 1.23
CA THR A 201 5.20 -11.71 0.57
C THR A 201 4.08 -12.53 -0.06
N GLN A 202 2.99 -12.77 0.67
CA GLN A 202 1.83 -13.50 0.16
C GLN A 202 1.22 -12.81 -1.07
N GLY A 203 1.08 -11.48 -1.01
CA GLY A 203 0.58 -10.68 -2.14
C GLY A 203 1.49 -10.77 -3.37
N LEU A 204 2.81 -10.73 -3.19
CA LEU A 204 3.80 -10.84 -4.27
C LEU A 204 3.79 -12.22 -4.94
N ILE A 205 3.72 -13.30 -4.16
CA ILE A 205 3.62 -14.67 -4.68
C ILE A 205 2.34 -14.83 -5.50
N TYR A 206 1.21 -14.39 -4.96
CA TYR A 206 -0.07 -14.44 -5.67
C TYR A 206 -0.04 -13.64 -6.97
N TRP A 207 0.49 -12.41 -6.93
CA TRP A 207 0.64 -11.57 -8.10
C TRP A 207 1.43 -12.26 -9.22
N GLN A 208 2.59 -12.85 -8.88
CA GLN A 208 3.45 -13.50 -9.87
C GLN A 208 2.82 -14.78 -10.44
N GLN A 209 2.15 -15.58 -9.61
CA GLN A 209 1.43 -16.77 -10.07
C GLN A 209 0.33 -16.43 -11.07
N LYS A 210 -0.39 -15.34 -10.82
CA LYS A 210 -1.44 -14.87 -11.72
C LYS A 210 -0.91 -14.42 -13.08
N ILE A 211 0.19 -13.65 -13.11
CA ILE A 211 0.81 -13.19 -14.37
C ILE A 211 1.36 -14.37 -15.18
N SER A 212 1.85 -15.43 -14.51
CA SER A 212 2.36 -16.61 -15.19
C SER A 212 1.26 -17.53 -15.75
N SER A 213 -0.01 -17.29 -15.37
CA SER A 213 -1.17 -18.08 -15.79
C SER A 213 -1.99 -17.40 -16.91
N ASP A 214 -1.77 -16.10 -17.15
CA ASP A 214 -2.33 -15.29 -18.24
C ASP A 214 -1.38 -15.30 -19.47
#